data_836b92a7afe3eed4c7e63fe334a5c564
#
_entry.id   836b92a7afe3eed4c7e63fe334a5c564
#
_cell.length_a   1.000
_cell.length_b   1.000
_cell.length_c   1.000
_cell.angle_alpha   90.00
_cell.angle_beta   90.00
_cell.angle_gamma   90.00
#
_symmetry.space_group_name_H-M   'P 1'
#
loop_
_entity.id
_entity.type
_entity.pdbx_description
1 polymer ?
#
loop_
_entity_poly.entity_id
_entity_poly.type
_entity_poly.pdbx_seq_one_letter_code
_entity_poly.pdbx_strand_id
1 'polypeptide(L)'
;PETRTVDHVFDNVLDNLSVIVSENAQWTPVSSTLTKVDAGTTYKVQLTDADNLYLTGKPIDLENTYVTVKPSWNWIGYPAPGYITLNEAFADLDPEEGDVMKSQTAFATWNESEWVGTLSALEGGVGYLYCSQYGAPKTFRYPAVSSMSNVAPLRSLGTADMQLQEIASAYPGNMNVIATVLDLNGTERHDATVSVVDAENNLRALSTATVEGRHFITVAGEGAGDMLRFVVTIDGWDYTVPGVICYADDLMVGTFSAPLLIDLSNPNGISEIAVEDSEGEGHTYNLAGQRIERTLPTQVVIRGNAKVMVNQ
;
A
#
# COMPACT_ATOMS: atom_id res chain seq x y z
N PRO A 1 17.48 -10.96 22.23
CA PRO A 1 17.35 -10.59 23.63
C PRO A 1 16.18 -11.35 24.23
N GLU A 2 16.35 -11.79 25.48
CA GLU A 2 15.29 -12.50 26.21
C GLU A 2 14.11 -11.57 26.54
N THR A 3 14.33 -10.25 26.48
CA THR A 3 13.33 -9.24 26.77
C THR A 3 13.02 -8.42 25.52
N ARG A 4 11.85 -8.64 24.93
CA ARG A 4 11.36 -7.92 23.73
C ARG A 4 10.18 -7.00 24.09
N THR A 5 10.22 -6.39 25.28
CA THR A 5 9.22 -5.39 25.67
C THR A 5 9.43 -4.10 24.91
N VAL A 6 8.39 -3.29 24.76
CA VAL A 6 8.46 -1.99 24.10
C VAL A 6 9.54 -1.12 24.76
N ASP A 7 9.54 -1.00 26.08
CA ASP A 7 10.51 -0.20 26.84
C ASP A 7 11.96 -0.58 26.57
N HIS A 8 12.21 -1.87 26.30
CA HIS A 8 13.58 -2.36 26.03
C HIS A 8 13.98 -2.20 24.55
N VAL A 9 13.04 -2.39 23.62
CA VAL A 9 13.33 -2.31 22.17
C VAL A 9 13.43 -0.86 21.71
N PHE A 10 12.65 0.02 22.32
CA PHE A 10 12.55 1.44 21.96
C PHE A 10 13.19 2.36 23.01
N ASP A 11 14.08 1.85 23.85
CA ASP A 11 14.68 2.57 24.97
C ASP A 11 15.29 3.91 24.58
N ASN A 12 15.96 3.97 23.43
CA ASN A 12 16.63 5.18 22.96
C ASN A 12 15.68 6.25 22.40
N VAL A 13 14.41 5.93 22.11
CA VAL A 13 13.38 6.85 21.60
C VAL A 13 12.14 6.90 22.49
N LEU A 14 12.19 6.28 23.66
CA LEU A 14 11.01 6.10 24.53
C LEU A 14 10.38 7.41 24.98
N ASP A 15 11.18 8.45 25.22
CA ASP A 15 10.72 9.76 25.63
C ASP A 15 9.95 10.50 24.50
N ASN A 16 10.23 10.17 23.24
CA ASN A 16 9.57 10.70 22.05
C ASN A 16 8.45 9.80 21.54
N LEU A 17 8.27 8.60 22.12
CA LEU A 17 7.36 7.59 21.63
C LEU A 17 5.91 7.91 22.05
N SER A 18 5.05 8.22 21.08
CA SER A 18 3.64 8.51 21.29
C SER A 18 2.78 7.26 21.24
N VAL A 19 2.96 6.44 20.19
CA VAL A 19 2.16 5.23 20.00
C VAL A 19 2.92 4.20 19.15
N ILE A 20 2.72 2.94 19.48
CA ILE A 20 3.06 1.80 18.60
C ILE A 20 1.78 1.01 18.36
N VAL A 21 1.50 0.71 17.10
CA VAL A 21 0.37 -0.11 16.69
C VAL A 21 0.88 -1.33 15.93
N SER A 22 0.38 -2.50 16.29
CA SER A 22 0.49 -3.75 15.52
C SER A 22 -0.88 -4.13 14.98
N GLU A 23 -0.97 -5.23 14.24
CA GLU A 23 -2.25 -5.73 13.70
C GLU A 23 -3.34 -5.86 14.77
N ASN A 24 -3.00 -6.29 15.99
CA ASN A 24 -3.99 -6.64 17.04
C ASN A 24 -3.72 -6.00 18.41
N ALA A 25 -2.72 -5.15 18.54
CA ALA A 25 -2.33 -4.56 19.82
C ALA A 25 -1.71 -3.18 19.64
N GLN A 26 -1.77 -2.39 20.70
CA GLN A 26 -1.14 -1.07 20.73
C GLN A 26 -0.44 -0.81 22.05
N TRP A 27 0.50 0.11 22.00
CA TRP A 27 1.19 0.67 23.15
C TRP A 27 1.10 2.20 23.12
N THR A 28 0.85 2.79 24.27
CA THR A 28 0.98 4.23 24.53
C THR A 28 1.63 4.43 25.90
N PRO A 29 2.14 5.61 26.24
CA PRO A 29 2.73 5.90 27.56
C PRO A 29 1.82 5.62 28.76
N VAL A 30 0.50 5.60 28.54
CA VAL A 30 -0.51 5.44 29.62
C VAL A 30 -1.26 4.12 29.58
N SER A 31 -1.18 3.37 28.47
CA SER A 31 -1.91 2.12 28.29
C SER A 31 -1.25 1.23 27.25
N SER A 32 -1.19 -0.06 27.49
CA SER A 32 -0.63 -1.01 26.56
C SER A 32 -1.37 -2.35 26.54
N THR A 33 -1.72 -2.80 25.33
CA THR A 33 -2.07 -4.20 25.04
C THR A 33 -0.93 -4.90 24.30
N LEU A 34 0.05 -4.14 23.78
CA LEU A 34 1.26 -4.65 23.15
C LEU A 34 2.31 -4.96 24.24
N THR A 35 2.48 -6.24 24.54
CA THR A 35 3.40 -6.69 25.61
C THR A 35 4.79 -7.03 25.11
N LYS A 36 4.92 -7.38 23.81
CA LYS A 36 6.20 -7.77 23.18
C LYS A 36 6.24 -7.32 21.73
N VAL A 37 7.47 -7.04 21.29
CA VAL A 37 7.79 -6.76 19.89
C VAL A 37 8.38 -8.02 19.27
N ASP A 38 7.76 -8.53 18.21
CA ASP A 38 8.20 -9.73 17.52
C ASP A 38 8.92 -9.38 16.22
N ALA A 39 10.00 -10.09 15.93
CA ALA A 39 10.72 -9.95 14.67
C ALA A 39 9.92 -10.60 13.52
N GLY A 40 10.03 -10.01 12.32
CA GLY A 40 9.25 -10.45 11.17
C GLY A 40 7.81 -9.93 11.15
N THR A 41 7.44 -9.10 12.13
CA THR A 41 6.15 -8.41 12.22
C THR A 41 6.35 -6.91 12.01
N THR A 42 5.39 -6.26 11.42
CA THR A 42 5.37 -4.81 11.21
C THR A 42 4.69 -4.08 12.35
N TYR A 43 5.19 -2.89 12.64
CA TYR A 43 4.63 -1.95 13.60
C TYR A 43 4.54 -0.57 12.97
N LYS A 44 3.43 0.14 13.20
CA LYS A 44 3.35 1.59 12.96
C LYS A 44 3.81 2.29 14.23
N VAL A 45 4.78 3.18 14.09
CA VAL A 45 5.38 3.92 15.21
C VAL A 45 5.20 5.41 14.96
N GLN A 46 4.71 6.12 15.96
CA GLN A 46 4.62 7.59 15.94
C GLN A 46 5.49 8.16 17.02
N LEU A 47 6.35 9.09 16.63
CA LEU A 47 7.19 9.88 17.52
C LEU A 47 6.65 11.32 17.58
N THR A 48 6.87 12.02 18.70
CA THR A 48 6.56 13.45 18.83
C THR A 48 7.53 14.32 18.07
N ASP A 49 8.79 13.91 18.02
CA ASP A 49 9.87 14.57 17.30
C ASP A 49 10.65 13.53 16.48
N ALA A 50 11.25 13.95 15.36
CA ALA A 50 12.06 13.08 14.53
C ALA A 50 13.29 12.56 15.29
N ASP A 51 13.47 11.25 15.31
CA ASP A 51 14.58 10.59 16.01
C ASP A 51 15.00 9.31 15.27
N ASN A 52 16.13 8.74 15.65
CA ASN A 52 16.66 7.49 15.07
C ASN A 52 16.47 6.34 16.06
N LEU A 53 15.74 5.31 15.66
CA LEU A 53 15.64 4.07 16.41
C LEU A 53 16.88 3.19 16.17
N TYR A 54 17.61 2.86 17.23
CA TYR A 54 18.77 1.96 17.17
C TYR A 54 18.40 0.59 17.74
N LEU A 55 18.33 -0.41 16.87
CA LEU A 55 18.02 -1.78 17.26
C LEU A 55 19.30 -2.60 17.37
N THR A 56 19.46 -3.29 18.51
CA THR A 56 20.55 -4.22 18.74
C THR A 56 20.02 -5.62 18.97
N GLY A 57 20.54 -6.62 18.27
CA GLY A 57 20.05 -7.99 18.41
C GLY A 57 20.93 -9.01 17.69
N LYS A 58 20.53 -10.26 17.79
CA LYS A 58 21.13 -11.36 17.01
C LYS A 58 20.39 -11.47 15.69
N PRO A 59 21.08 -11.73 14.57
CA PRO A 59 20.44 -12.07 13.31
C PRO A 59 19.46 -13.23 13.48
N ILE A 60 18.34 -13.16 12.76
CA ILE A 60 17.35 -14.23 12.73
C ILE A 60 17.85 -15.33 11.79
N ASP A 61 17.60 -16.57 12.16
CA ASP A 61 17.79 -17.74 11.31
C ASP A 61 16.60 -17.83 10.32
N LEU A 62 16.78 -17.27 9.11
CA LEU A 62 15.74 -17.24 8.08
C LEU A 62 15.36 -18.64 7.59
N GLU A 63 16.30 -19.58 7.59
CA GLU A 63 16.05 -20.95 7.14
C GLU A 63 15.05 -21.71 8.03
N ASN A 64 15.02 -21.34 9.32
CA ASN A 64 14.13 -21.94 10.29
C ASN A 64 13.02 -21.01 10.78
N THR A 65 12.86 -19.85 10.14
CA THR A 65 11.82 -18.88 10.50
C THR A 65 10.74 -18.85 9.43
N TYR A 66 9.54 -19.29 9.81
CA TYR A 66 8.37 -19.32 8.92
C TYR A 66 7.48 -18.12 9.18
N VAL A 67 6.96 -17.56 8.09
CA VAL A 67 5.94 -16.49 8.09
C VAL A 67 4.64 -17.10 7.58
N THR A 68 3.55 -16.88 8.29
CA THR A 68 2.21 -17.32 7.86
C THR A 68 1.41 -16.09 7.44
N VAL A 69 0.93 -16.08 6.19
CA VAL A 69 -0.01 -15.10 5.66
C VAL A 69 -1.40 -15.71 5.63
N LYS A 70 -2.39 -14.96 6.11
CA LYS A 70 -3.80 -15.32 6.11
C LYS A 70 -4.50 -14.64 4.92
N PRO A 71 -5.70 -15.06 4.54
CA PRO A 71 -6.53 -14.29 3.60
C PRO A 71 -6.66 -12.83 4.01
N SER A 72 -6.63 -11.89 3.05
CA SER A 72 -6.68 -10.45 3.28
C SER A 72 -5.35 -9.89 3.82
N TRP A 73 -5.38 -8.79 4.59
CA TRP A 73 -4.20 -8.04 5.02
C TRP A 73 -3.42 -8.72 6.14
N ASN A 74 -2.10 -8.69 6.04
CA ASN A 74 -1.13 -9.24 6.98
C ASN A 74 -0.02 -8.20 7.24
N TRP A 75 0.35 -8.03 8.48
CA TRP A 75 1.45 -7.15 8.89
C TRP A 75 2.74 -7.94 8.96
N ILE A 76 3.58 -7.82 7.94
CA ILE A 76 4.82 -8.59 7.82
C ILE A 76 6.03 -7.67 7.74
N GLY A 77 7.17 -8.12 8.27
CA GLY A 77 8.46 -7.44 8.20
C GLY A 77 9.51 -8.34 7.55
N TYR A 78 10.51 -7.73 6.92
CA TYR A 78 11.70 -8.44 6.48
C TYR A 78 12.75 -8.42 7.60
N PRO A 79 13.04 -9.56 8.25
CA PRO A 79 13.82 -9.57 9.48
C PRO A 79 15.34 -9.66 9.28
N ALA A 80 15.83 -9.55 8.05
CA ALA A 80 17.26 -9.55 7.76
C ALA A 80 17.76 -8.14 7.40
N PRO A 81 19.03 -7.82 7.63
CA PRO A 81 19.61 -6.58 7.16
C PRO A 81 19.75 -6.57 5.62
N GLY A 82 19.73 -5.38 5.03
CA GLY A 82 19.87 -5.19 3.57
C GLY A 82 18.55 -5.31 2.82
N TYR A 83 18.65 -5.61 1.53
CA TYR A 83 17.53 -5.64 0.59
C TYR A 83 17.37 -7.00 -0.04
N ILE A 84 16.12 -7.35 -0.37
CA ILE A 84 15.76 -8.50 -1.18
C ILE A 84 14.66 -8.08 -2.16
N THR A 85 14.74 -8.48 -3.42
CA THR A 85 13.66 -8.20 -4.38
C THR A 85 12.38 -8.96 -3.98
N LEU A 86 11.20 -8.43 -4.37
CA LEU A 86 9.95 -9.11 -4.05
C LEU A 86 9.88 -10.51 -4.67
N ASN A 87 10.35 -10.66 -5.90
CA ASN A 87 10.36 -11.97 -6.58
C ASN A 87 11.24 -13.01 -5.84
N GLU A 88 12.37 -12.59 -5.28
CA GLU A 88 13.23 -13.46 -4.48
C GLU A 88 12.62 -13.72 -3.10
N ALA A 89 12.09 -12.68 -2.43
CA ALA A 89 11.53 -12.77 -1.09
C ALA A 89 10.35 -13.74 -1.01
N PHE A 90 9.51 -13.75 -2.04
CA PHE A 90 8.27 -14.53 -2.09
C PHE A 90 8.33 -15.74 -3.03
N ALA A 91 9.53 -16.16 -3.45
CA ALA A 91 9.69 -17.34 -4.31
C ALA A 91 9.12 -18.63 -3.68
N ASP A 92 9.07 -18.74 -2.36
CA ASP A 92 8.53 -19.90 -1.62
C ASP A 92 7.03 -19.74 -1.25
N LEU A 93 6.41 -18.59 -1.56
CA LEU A 93 5.03 -18.29 -1.18
C LEU A 93 4.01 -18.76 -2.23
N ASP A 94 4.39 -18.78 -3.51
CA ASP A 94 3.48 -18.98 -4.64
C ASP A 94 2.32 -17.95 -4.61
N PRO A 95 2.60 -16.66 -4.92
CA PRO A 95 1.59 -15.61 -4.89
C PRO A 95 0.48 -15.84 -5.92
N GLU A 96 -0.72 -15.29 -5.67
CA GLU A 96 -1.85 -15.33 -6.59
C GLU A 96 -2.07 -13.98 -7.27
N GLU A 97 -2.67 -14.01 -8.47
CA GLU A 97 -3.02 -12.77 -9.18
C GLU A 97 -3.82 -11.83 -8.27
N GLY A 98 -3.36 -10.57 -8.20
CA GLY A 98 -3.97 -9.55 -7.35
C GLY A 98 -3.50 -9.55 -5.90
N ASP A 99 -2.57 -10.44 -5.49
CA ASP A 99 -1.84 -10.27 -4.24
C ASP A 99 -1.12 -8.92 -4.24
N VAL A 100 -1.13 -8.24 -3.11
CA VAL A 100 -0.55 -6.89 -2.98
C VAL A 100 0.46 -6.85 -1.87
N MET A 101 1.60 -6.24 -2.14
CA MET A 101 2.60 -5.87 -1.15
C MET A 101 2.73 -4.36 -1.09
N LYS A 102 2.62 -3.75 0.09
CA LYS A 102 2.76 -2.30 0.25
C LYS A 102 3.59 -1.89 1.45
N SER A 103 4.27 -0.77 1.30
CA SER A 103 4.88 0.03 2.36
C SER A 103 4.03 1.29 2.61
N GLN A 104 4.58 2.26 3.32
CA GLN A 104 3.92 3.54 3.53
C GLN A 104 3.86 4.40 2.25
N THR A 105 4.82 4.25 1.32
CA THR A 105 4.97 5.12 0.15
C THR A 105 4.93 4.42 -1.19
N ALA A 106 4.95 3.10 -1.22
CA ALA A 106 5.05 2.31 -2.44
C ALA A 106 4.29 0.99 -2.32
N PHE A 107 3.86 0.43 -3.45
CA PHE A 107 3.25 -0.88 -3.50
C PHE A 107 3.54 -1.60 -4.81
N ALA A 108 3.32 -2.92 -4.80
CA ALA A 108 3.33 -3.77 -5.97
C ALA A 108 2.19 -4.78 -5.90
N THR A 109 1.76 -5.27 -7.05
CA THR A 109 0.80 -6.36 -7.19
C THR A 109 1.41 -7.51 -7.98
N TRP A 110 0.98 -8.73 -7.67
CA TRP A 110 1.37 -9.92 -8.44
C TRP A 110 0.51 -10.02 -9.71
N ASN A 111 1.14 -10.14 -10.88
CA ASN A 111 0.48 -10.15 -12.19
C ASN A 111 0.52 -11.53 -12.87
N GLU A 112 0.37 -12.63 -12.13
CA GLU A 112 0.51 -14.03 -12.55
C GLU A 112 1.96 -14.53 -12.71
N SER A 113 2.94 -13.65 -12.92
CA SER A 113 4.33 -14.05 -13.22
C SER A 113 5.38 -13.35 -12.37
N GLU A 114 5.12 -12.12 -11.96
CA GLU A 114 6.06 -11.28 -11.20
C GLU A 114 5.36 -10.17 -10.42
N TRP A 115 6.07 -9.60 -9.48
CA TRP A 115 5.64 -8.40 -8.75
C TRP A 115 5.88 -7.16 -9.60
N VAL A 116 4.80 -6.43 -9.89
CA VAL A 116 4.83 -5.19 -10.69
C VAL A 116 4.35 -4.02 -9.84
N GLY A 117 5.10 -2.93 -9.84
CA GLY A 117 4.75 -1.72 -9.10
C GLY A 117 5.94 -0.85 -8.73
N THR A 118 5.69 0.11 -7.84
CA THR A 118 6.71 1.02 -7.33
C THR A 118 7.53 0.42 -6.18
N LEU A 119 7.03 -0.61 -5.50
CA LEU A 119 7.75 -1.37 -4.50
C LEU A 119 8.46 -2.56 -5.16
N SER A 120 9.76 -2.48 -5.32
CA SER A 120 10.57 -3.52 -6.00
C SER A 120 11.31 -4.46 -5.04
N ALA A 121 11.51 -4.05 -3.79
CA ALA A 121 12.30 -4.80 -2.82
C ALA A 121 11.80 -4.57 -1.39
N LEU A 122 12.09 -5.54 -0.52
CA LEU A 122 11.98 -5.40 0.94
C LEU A 122 13.30 -4.97 1.52
N GLU A 123 13.24 -4.14 2.55
CA GLU A 123 14.38 -3.65 3.32
C GLU A 123 14.24 -3.99 4.80
N GLY A 124 15.34 -4.39 5.43
CA GLY A 124 15.37 -4.63 6.86
C GLY A 124 15.07 -3.35 7.66
N GLY A 125 14.16 -3.44 8.63
CA GLY A 125 13.73 -2.30 9.43
C GLY A 125 12.55 -1.51 8.86
N VAL A 126 12.10 -1.81 7.64
CA VAL A 126 10.90 -1.24 7.03
C VAL A 126 9.71 -2.18 7.25
N GLY A 127 8.55 -1.60 7.57
CA GLY A 127 7.32 -2.33 7.75
C GLY A 127 6.50 -2.43 6.46
N TYR A 128 5.84 -3.58 6.30
CA TYR A 128 5.04 -3.88 5.10
C TYR A 128 3.70 -4.51 5.46
N LEU A 129 2.73 -4.32 4.56
CA LEU A 129 1.46 -5.03 4.59
C LEU A 129 1.34 -5.89 3.33
N TYR A 130 0.98 -7.16 3.51
CA TYR A 130 0.72 -8.11 2.45
C TYR A 130 -0.76 -8.45 2.41
N CYS A 131 -1.43 -8.23 1.28
CA CYS A 131 -2.81 -8.65 1.06
C CYS A 131 -2.82 -9.92 0.22
N SER A 132 -3.27 -11.02 0.81
CA SER A 132 -3.41 -12.30 0.11
C SER A 132 -4.80 -12.47 -0.46
N GLN A 133 -4.90 -12.84 -1.74
CA GLN A 133 -6.15 -13.22 -2.41
C GLN A 133 -6.50 -14.69 -2.15
N TYR A 134 -5.58 -15.47 -1.63
CA TYR A 134 -5.79 -16.89 -1.37
C TYR A 134 -6.82 -17.14 -0.26
N GLY A 135 -7.70 -18.10 -0.47
CA GLY A 135 -8.80 -18.40 0.45
C GLY A 135 -8.40 -19.12 1.75
N ALA A 136 -7.14 -19.49 1.93
CA ALA A 136 -6.62 -20.19 3.11
C ALA A 136 -5.23 -19.65 3.52
N PRO A 137 -4.80 -19.84 4.77
CA PRO A 137 -3.45 -19.44 5.18
C PRO A 137 -2.37 -20.19 4.40
N LYS A 138 -1.36 -19.45 3.94
CA LYS A 138 -0.12 -19.97 3.35
C LYS A 138 1.04 -19.69 4.29
N THR A 139 2.05 -20.57 4.28
CA THR A 139 3.27 -20.39 5.07
C THR A 139 4.47 -20.45 4.14
N PHE A 140 5.36 -19.46 4.29
CA PHE A 140 6.60 -19.36 3.53
C PHE A 140 7.76 -19.00 4.44
N ARG A 141 8.96 -19.00 3.90
CA ARG A 141 10.16 -18.48 4.55
C ARG A 141 10.94 -17.61 3.57
N TYR A 142 11.57 -16.59 4.11
CA TYR A 142 12.52 -15.83 3.32
C TYR A 142 13.73 -16.69 2.99
N PRO A 143 14.30 -16.58 1.79
CA PRO A 143 15.50 -17.33 1.43
C PRO A 143 16.67 -16.97 2.34
N ALA A 144 17.55 -17.93 2.58
CA ALA A 144 18.79 -17.68 3.29
C ALA A 144 19.61 -16.60 2.56
N VAL A 145 20.16 -15.66 3.31
CA VAL A 145 21.00 -14.58 2.77
C VAL A 145 22.35 -15.17 2.32
N SER A 146 22.40 -15.81 1.15
CA SER A 146 23.60 -16.48 0.64
C SER A 146 24.62 -15.53 0.00
N SER A 147 24.23 -14.34 -0.37
CA SER A 147 25.14 -13.27 -0.77
C SER A 147 24.38 -11.95 -0.77
N MET A 148 24.50 -11.20 0.30
CA MET A 148 24.02 -9.83 0.29
C MET A 148 24.76 -9.07 -0.81
N SER A 149 24.06 -8.58 -1.81
CA SER A 149 24.43 -7.32 -2.43
C SER A 149 24.35 -6.28 -1.31
N ASN A 150 25.46 -6.12 -0.59
CA ASN A 150 25.61 -5.15 0.51
C ASN A 150 25.61 -3.70 0.00
N VAL A 151 25.22 -3.50 -1.22
CA VAL A 151 25.05 -2.19 -1.83
C VAL A 151 23.56 -2.02 -2.03
N ALA A 152 22.91 -1.46 -1.02
CA ALA A 152 21.71 -0.70 -1.30
C ALA A 152 22.02 0.17 -2.52
N PRO A 153 21.23 0.14 -3.60
CA PRO A 153 21.32 1.22 -4.54
C PRO A 153 21.10 2.49 -3.68
N LEU A 154 22.13 3.32 -3.56
CA LEU A 154 22.00 4.69 -3.08
C LEU A 154 21.07 5.37 -4.11
N ARG A 155 19.76 5.15 -3.97
CA ARG A 155 18.79 6.03 -4.58
C ARG A 155 19.00 7.36 -3.90
N SER A 156 19.63 8.29 -4.58
CA SER A 156 19.45 9.68 -4.24
C SER A 156 17.92 9.89 -4.34
N LEU A 157 17.27 10.14 -3.21
CA LEU A 157 15.86 10.45 -3.19
C LEU A 157 15.65 11.64 -4.11
N GLY A 158 14.86 11.45 -5.17
CA GLY A 158 14.45 12.54 -6.04
C GLY A 158 13.52 13.49 -5.25
N THR A 159 13.29 14.68 -5.78
CA THR A 159 12.35 15.64 -5.15
C THR A 159 10.97 15.01 -4.93
N ALA A 160 10.50 14.18 -5.89
CA ALA A 160 9.23 13.47 -5.78
C ALA A 160 9.24 12.44 -4.63
N ASP A 161 10.32 11.69 -4.45
CA ASP A 161 10.43 10.71 -3.34
C ASP A 161 10.44 11.41 -1.99
N MET A 162 11.09 12.58 -1.87
CA MET A 162 11.09 13.39 -0.65
C MET A 162 9.69 13.92 -0.33
N GLN A 163 8.95 14.39 -1.34
CA GLN A 163 7.56 14.84 -1.18
C GLN A 163 6.65 13.69 -0.74
N LEU A 164 6.81 12.50 -1.33
CA LEU A 164 6.03 11.32 -0.92
C LEU A 164 6.32 10.91 0.51
N GLN A 165 7.57 10.99 0.98
CA GLN A 165 7.90 10.73 2.38
C GLN A 165 7.31 11.77 3.33
N GLU A 166 7.34 13.06 2.97
CA GLU A 166 6.73 14.14 3.76
C GLU A 166 5.21 13.94 3.87
N ILE A 167 4.53 13.66 2.76
CA ILE A 167 3.10 13.34 2.73
C ILE A 167 2.80 12.12 3.61
N ALA A 168 3.54 11.02 3.42
CA ALA A 168 3.35 9.79 4.15
C ALA A 168 3.57 9.96 5.67
N SER A 169 4.49 10.83 6.08
CA SER A 169 4.75 11.09 7.50
C SER A 169 3.60 11.82 8.20
N ALA A 170 2.75 12.52 7.44
CA ALA A 170 1.62 13.28 7.98
C ALA A 170 0.37 12.39 8.22
N TYR A 171 0.34 11.16 7.69
CA TYR A 171 -0.83 10.28 7.75
C TYR A 171 -0.47 8.86 8.19
N PRO A 172 -1.30 8.23 9.06
CA PRO A 172 -1.02 6.89 9.59
C PRO A 172 -1.35 5.76 8.61
N GLY A 173 -2.15 6.03 7.56
CA GLY A 173 -2.64 5.04 6.61
C GLY A 173 -2.41 5.43 5.15
N ASN A 174 -2.69 4.49 4.27
CA ASN A 174 -2.76 4.75 2.83
C ASN A 174 -3.76 3.83 2.13
N MET A 175 -4.27 4.30 0.98
CA MET A 175 -4.92 3.48 -0.05
C MET A 175 -4.06 3.44 -1.29
N ASN A 176 -4.33 2.51 -2.20
CA ASN A 176 -3.55 2.35 -3.41
C ASN A 176 -4.45 2.40 -4.65
N VAL A 177 -3.95 3.03 -5.71
CA VAL A 177 -4.65 3.17 -6.98
C VAL A 177 -3.73 2.71 -8.10
N ILE A 178 -4.25 1.83 -8.97
CA ILE A 178 -3.61 1.53 -10.25
C ILE A 178 -4.45 2.21 -11.33
N ALA A 179 -3.84 3.14 -12.09
CA ALA A 179 -4.56 3.97 -13.05
C ALA A 179 -3.85 4.05 -14.41
N THR A 180 -4.66 4.31 -15.43
CA THR A 180 -4.21 4.72 -16.77
C THR A 180 -4.79 6.11 -17.07
N VAL A 181 -4.01 6.96 -17.74
CA VAL A 181 -4.40 8.32 -18.12
C VAL A 181 -4.67 8.39 -19.62
N LEU A 182 -5.84 8.90 -19.99
CA LEU A 182 -6.16 9.32 -21.37
C LEU A 182 -6.21 10.85 -21.46
N ASP A 183 -5.59 11.41 -22.49
CA ASP A 183 -5.63 12.84 -22.77
C ASP A 183 -7.00 13.30 -23.31
N LEU A 184 -7.10 14.60 -23.67
CA LEU A 184 -8.30 15.20 -24.23
C LEU A 184 -8.75 14.59 -25.59
N ASN A 185 -7.89 13.82 -26.25
CA ASN A 185 -8.18 13.11 -27.50
C ASN A 185 -8.46 11.62 -27.27
N GLY A 186 -8.47 11.15 -26.01
CA GLY A 186 -8.61 9.75 -25.67
C GLY A 186 -7.36 8.92 -25.93
N THR A 187 -6.18 9.55 -26.02
CA THR A 187 -4.90 8.87 -26.23
C THR A 187 -4.25 8.59 -24.87
N GLU A 188 -3.75 7.36 -24.69
CA GLU A 188 -3.03 6.97 -23.46
C GLU A 188 -1.72 7.73 -23.29
N ARG A 189 -1.48 8.29 -22.10
CA ARG A 189 -0.32 9.10 -21.77
C ARG A 189 0.49 8.46 -20.64
N HIS A 190 1.67 7.96 -20.99
CA HIS A 190 2.60 7.37 -20.03
C HIS A 190 3.55 8.39 -19.40
N ASP A 191 3.61 9.59 -19.94
CA ASP A 191 4.45 10.72 -19.54
C ASP A 191 3.70 11.73 -18.65
N ALA A 192 2.43 11.46 -18.35
CA ALA A 192 1.63 12.29 -17.45
C ALA A 192 2.17 12.19 -16.00
N THR A 193 2.02 13.28 -15.25
CA THR A 193 2.13 13.26 -13.79
C THR A 193 0.73 13.27 -13.20
N VAL A 194 0.49 12.41 -12.22
CA VAL A 194 -0.81 12.32 -11.53
C VAL A 194 -0.63 12.70 -10.07
N SER A 195 -1.32 13.76 -9.66
CA SER A 195 -1.42 14.19 -8.27
C SER A 195 -2.81 13.86 -7.73
N VAL A 196 -2.90 13.51 -6.45
CA VAL A 196 -4.16 13.33 -5.73
C VAL A 196 -4.23 14.38 -4.63
N VAL A 197 -5.34 15.12 -4.60
CA VAL A 197 -5.56 16.19 -3.60
C VAL A 197 -6.90 16.00 -2.90
N ASP A 198 -6.96 16.46 -1.63
CA ASP A 198 -8.21 16.52 -0.85
C ASP A 198 -9.07 17.75 -1.21
N ALA A 199 -10.16 17.95 -0.48
CA ALA A 199 -11.10 19.05 -0.70
C ALA A 199 -10.46 20.43 -0.48
N GLU A 200 -9.47 20.52 0.40
CA GLU A 200 -8.70 21.71 0.76
C GLU A 200 -7.50 21.93 -0.19
N ASN A 201 -7.29 21.08 -1.18
CA ASN A 201 -6.15 21.02 -2.10
C ASN A 201 -4.81 20.64 -1.45
N ASN A 202 -4.82 19.96 -0.31
CA ASN A 202 -3.60 19.36 0.22
C ASN A 202 -3.21 18.14 -0.62
N LEU A 203 -1.92 18.02 -0.93
CA LEU A 203 -1.40 16.91 -1.71
C LEU A 203 -1.40 15.63 -0.86
N ARG A 204 -2.00 14.56 -1.40
CA ARG A 204 -2.14 13.25 -0.76
C ARG A 204 -1.37 12.15 -1.48
N ALA A 205 -1.05 12.38 -2.76
CA ALA A 205 -0.23 11.47 -3.56
C ALA A 205 0.36 12.16 -4.78
N LEU A 206 1.47 11.60 -5.28
CA LEU A 206 2.13 12.02 -6.51
C LEU A 206 2.68 10.80 -7.25
N SER A 207 2.37 10.65 -8.54
CA SER A 207 2.96 9.66 -9.44
C SER A 207 3.52 10.37 -10.67
N THR A 208 4.84 10.33 -10.84
CA THR A 208 5.57 11.04 -11.91
C THR A 208 6.02 10.13 -13.04
N ALA A 209 5.79 8.82 -12.92
CA ALA A 209 6.18 7.83 -13.91
C ALA A 209 5.24 6.62 -13.87
N THR A 210 5.15 5.93 -14.98
CA THR A 210 4.42 4.66 -15.08
C THR A 210 5.35 3.46 -14.92
N VAL A 211 4.80 2.35 -14.41
CA VAL A 211 5.40 1.02 -14.46
C VAL A 211 4.54 0.18 -15.39
N GLU A 212 5.13 -0.32 -16.47
CA GLU A 212 4.43 -1.05 -17.54
C GLU A 212 3.16 -0.34 -18.05
N GLY A 213 3.25 0.98 -18.22
CA GLY A 213 2.16 1.82 -18.71
C GLY A 213 1.08 2.15 -17.67
N ARG A 214 1.23 1.76 -16.41
CA ARG A 214 0.29 2.04 -15.32
C ARG A 214 0.88 2.98 -14.29
N HIS A 215 0.09 3.92 -13.81
CA HIS A 215 0.40 4.70 -12.62
C HIS A 215 0.08 3.90 -11.37
N PHE A 216 1.08 3.67 -10.51
CA PHE A 216 0.94 3.08 -9.19
C PHE A 216 0.98 4.22 -8.17
N ILE A 217 -0.17 4.54 -7.59
CA ILE A 217 -0.38 5.74 -6.77
C ILE A 217 -0.69 5.32 -5.35
N THR A 218 0.21 5.61 -4.41
CA THR A 218 -0.01 5.42 -2.98
C THR A 218 -0.56 6.73 -2.41
N VAL A 219 -1.81 6.71 -1.97
CA VAL A 219 -2.53 7.88 -1.46
C VAL A 219 -2.55 7.84 0.06
N ALA A 220 -1.89 8.78 0.70
CA ALA A 220 -1.83 8.89 2.15
C ALA A 220 -3.14 9.41 2.74
N GLY A 221 -3.51 8.90 3.93
CA GLY A 221 -4.74 9.31 4.60
C GLY A 221 -4.95 8.67 5.95
N GLU A 222 -6.14 8.89 6.51
CA GLU A 222 -6.55 8.34 7.80
C GLU A 222 -8.04 7.97 7.78
N GLY A 223 -8.33 6.74 8.18
CA GLY A 223 -9.71 6.27 8.35
C GLY A 223 -10.46 6.09 7.03
N ALA A 224 -11.58 6.78 6.89
CA ALA A 224 -12.41 6.73 5.68
C ALA A 224 -13.26 7.99 5.53
N GLY A 225 -13.59 8.34 4.26
CA GLY A 225 -14.58 9.36 3.94
C GLY A 225 -14.07 10.61 3.24
N ASP A 226 -12.76 10.86 3.23
CA ASP A 226 -12.20 11.99 2.50
C ASP A 226 -12.47 11.85 0.99
N MET A 227 -12.99 12.92 0.40
CA MET A 227 -13.20 12.98 -1.05
C MET A 227 -11.96 13.52 -1.73
N LEU A 228 -11.37 12.68 -2.59
CA LEU A 228 -10.11 12.96 -3.26
C LEU A 228 -10.33 13.21 -4.75
N ARG A 229 -9.56 14.15 -5.31
CA ARG A 229 -9.57 14.50 -6.72
C ARG A 229 -8.22 14.22 -7.36
N PHE A 230 -8.26 13.87 -8.64
CA PHE A 230 -7.05 13.76 -9.44
C PHE A 230 -6.76 15.07 -10.16
N VAL A 231 -5.50 15.43 -10.20
CA VAL A 231 -4.95 16.48 -11.05
C VAL A 231 -3.91 15.83 -11.95
N VAL A 232 -4.09 15.92 -13.25
CA VAL A 232 -3.18 15.34 -14.23
C VAL A 232 -2.40 16.45 -14.91
N THR A 233 -1.08 16.36 -14.89
CA THR A 233 -0.19 17.29 -15.60
C THR A 233 0.33 16.64 -16.87
N ILE A 234 0.05 17.24 -18.03
CA ILE A 234 0.52 16.81 -19.35
C ILE A 234 1.12 18.03 -20.06
N ASP A 235 2.33 17.90 -20.58
CA ASP A 235 3.04 18.96 -21.31
C ASP A 235 3.14 20.30 -20.55
N GLY A 236 3.19 20.23 -19.21
CA GLY A 236 3.26 21.38 -18.31
C GLY A 236 1.90 22.06 -18.02
N TRP A 237 0.79 21.46 -18.43
CA TRP A 237 -0.57 21.93 -18.15
C TRP A 237 -1.28 21.03 -17.17
N ASP A 238 -1.93 21.62 -16.16
CA ASP A 238 -2.70 20.92 -15.16
C ASP A 238 -4.17 20.81 -15.54
N TYR A 239 -4.69 19.59 -15.47
CA TYR A 239 -6.08 19.24 -15.73
C TYR A 239 -6.70 18.68 -14.46
N THR A 240 -7.69 19.37 -13.91
CA THR A 240 -8.48 18.85 -12.79
C THR A 240 -9.50 17.86 -13.32
N VAL A 241 -9.45 16.63 -12.83
CA VAL A 241 -10.38 15.56 -13.20
C VAL A 241 -11.70 15.77 -12.45
N PRO A 242 -12.86 15.79 -13.14
CA PRO A 242 -14.16 16.05 -12.49
C PRO A 242 -14.59 14.96 -11.51
N GLY A 243 -14.16 13.72 -11.72
CA GLY A 243 -14.48 12.60 -10.84
C GLY A 243 -13.71 12.64 -9.52
N VAL A 244 -14.29 12.05 -8.50
CA VAL A 244 -13.70 11.92 -7.16
C VAL A 244 -13.70 10.47 -6.71
N ILE A 245 -12.71 10.10 -5.90
CA ILE A 245 -12.68 8.81 -5.18
C ILE A 245 -12.81 9.07 -3.69
N CYS A 246 -13.40 8.12 -2.97
CA CYS A 246 -13.49 8.19 -1.51
C CYS A 246 -12.31 7.43 -0.90
N TYR A 247 -11.57 8.09 -0.01
CA TYR A 247 -10.48 7.47 0.71
C TYR A 247 -10.99 6.42 1.72
N ALA A 248 -10.30 5.32 1.81
CA ALA A 248 -10.41 4.36 2.92
C ALA A 248 -9.05 3.66 3.11
N ASP A 249 -8.66 3.45 4.36
CA ASP A 249 -7.44 2.72 4.67
C ASP A 249 -7.45 1.34 4.01
N ASP A 250 -6.29 0.96 3.45
CA ASP A 250 -6.05 -0.33 2.80
C ASP A 250 -6.94 -0.62 1.55
N LEU A 251 -7.68 0.39 1.05
CA LEU A 251 -8.46 0.25 -0.17
C LEU A 251 -7.53 0.11 -1.39
N MET A 252 -7.89 -0.82 -2.29
CA MET A 252 -7.31 -0.93 -3.62
C MET A 252 -8.33 -0.45 -4.66
N VAL A 253 -7.92 0.48 -5.54
CA VAL A 253 -8.74 0.98 -6.64
C VAL A 253 -8.05 0.65 -7.96
N GLY A 254 -8.75 -0.08 -8.82
CA GLY A 254 -8.17 -0.67 -10.03
C GLY A 254 -7.27 -1.86 -9.75
N THR A 255 -7.01 -2.65 -10.77
CA THR A 255 -6.06 -3.75 -10.79
C THR A 255 -5.07 -3.55 -11.94
N PHE A 256 -4.04 -4.39 -12.03
CA PHE A 256 -3.10 -4.30 -13.17
C PHE A 256 -3.80 -4.57 -14.51
N SER A 257 -4.71 -5.55 -14.55
CA SER A 257 -5.49 -5.91 -15.75
C SER A 257 -6.69 -4.98 -16.01
N ALA A 258 -7.25 -4.36 -14.95
CA ALA A 258 -8.39 -3.43 -15.02
C ALA A 258 -8.09 -2.15 -14.21
N PRO A 259 -7.21 -1.26 -14.69
CA PRO A 259 -6.85 -0.03 -13.99
C PRO A 259 -8.02 0.97 -13.94
N LEU A 260 -7.98 1.86 -12.96
CA LEU A 260 -8.84 3.05 -12.97
C LEU A 260 -8.50 3.89 -14.22
N LEU A 261 -9.51 4.19 -15.04
CA LEU A 261 -9.33 5.03 -16.19
C LEU A 261 -9.56 6.50 -15.82
N ILE A 262 -8.49 7.30 -15.87
CA ILE A 262 -8.54 8.76 -15.74
C ILE A 262 -8.61 9.32 -17.17
N ASP A 263 -9.79 9.74 -17.59
CA ASP A 263 -10.08 10.13 -18.96
C ASP A 263 -10.42 11.62 -19.04
N LEU A 264 -9.50 12.43 -19.54
CA LEU A 264 -9.68 13.88 -19.67
C LEU A 264 -10.66 14.25 -20.78
N SER A 265 -10.97 13.34 -21.71
CA SER A 265 -11.98 13.56 -22.77
C SER A 265 -13.41 13.33 -22.26
N ASN A 266 -13.57 12.63 -21.13
CA ASN A 266 -14.86 12.29 -20.55
C ASN A 266 -15.32 13.37 -19.55
N PRO A 267 -16.54 13.91 -19.66
CA PRO A 267 -17.06 14.90 -18.71
C PRO A 267 -17.16 14.38 -17.26
N ASN A 268 -17.18 13.08 -17.03
CA ASN A 268 -17.12 12.47 -15.68
C ASN A 268 -15.68 12.24 -15.21
N GLY A 269 -14.69 12.29 -16.10
CA GLY A 269 -13.26 12.23 -15.80
C GLY A 269 -12.72 10.90 -15.30
N ILE A 270 -13.53 10.04 -14.69
CA ILE A 270 -13.12 8.76 -14.14
C ILE A 270 -14.11 7.68 -14.56
N SER A 271 -13.61 6.54 -15.00
CA SER A 271 -14.40 5.33 -15.22
C SER A 271 -13.59 4.08 -14.85
N GLU A 272 -14.29 3.07 -14.36
CA GLU A 272 -13.72 1.73 -14.22
C GLU A 272 -13.79 1.02 -15.58
N ILE A 273 -12.74 0.27 -15.92
CA ILE A 273 -12.82 -0.67 -17.02
C ILE A 273 -13.66 -1.84 -16.52
N ALA A 274 -14.89 -1.97 -17.07
CA ALA A 274 -15.73 -3.12 -16.78
C ALA A 274 -15.04 -4.38 -17.33
N VAL A 275 -14.60 -5.26 -16.45
CA VAL A 275 -14.28 -6.64 -16.83
C VAL A 275 -15.64 -7.28 -17.13
N GLU A 276 -15.84 -7.79 -18.36
CA GLU A 276 -17.04 -8.55 -18.70
C GLU A 276 -17.11 -9.77 -17.77
N ASP A 277 -18.08 -9.74 -16.85
CA ASP A 277 -18.33 -10.83 -15.91
C ASP A 277 -18.72 -12.09 -16.69
N SER A 278 -17.95 -13.14 -16.53
CA SER A 278 -18.43 -14.49 -16.77
C SER A 278 -19.52 -14.79 -15.74
N GLU A 279 -20.75 -15.00 -16.21
CA GLU A 279 -22.01 -15.22 -15.53
C GLU A 279 -21.89 -15.88 -14.13
N GLY A 280 -21.93 -15.09 -13.08
CA GLY A 280 -22.17 -15.53 -11.71
C GLY A 280 -23.12 -14.54 -11.04
N GLU A 281 -24.11 -15.00 -10.29
CA GLU A 281 -25.09 -14.16 -9.57
C GLU A 281 -24.36 -13.15 -8.68
N GLY A 282 -24.21 -11.91 -9.20
CA GLY A 282 -23.45 -10.84 -8.57
C GLY A 282 -24.11 -10.32 -7.31
N HIS A 283 -23.73 -10.84 -6.18
CA HIS A 283 -24.09 -10.25 -4.88
C HIS A 283 -23.25 -8.98 -4.65
N THR A 284 -23.90 -7.94 -4.12
CA THR A 284 -23.24 -6.68 -3.76
C THR A 284 -22.89 -6.69 -2.28
N TYR A 285 -21.65 -6.30 -1.96
CA TYR A 285 -21.15 -6.24 -0.59
C TYR A 285 -20.64 -4.83 -0.27
N ASN A 286 -20.69 -4.43 1.01
CA ASN A 286 -20.00 -3.24 1.47
C ASN A 286 -18.49 -3.51 1.63
N LEU A 287 -17.71 -2.45 1.91
CA LEU A 287 -16.25 -2.56 2.11
C LEU A 287 -15.85 -3.43 3.32
N ALA A 288 -16.79 -3.71 4.23
CA ALA A 288 -16.60 -4.63 5.35
C ALA A 288 -16.95 -6.10 5.01
N GLY A 289 -17.25 -6.39 3.73
CA GLY A 289 -17.59 -7.74 3.26
C GLY A 289 -19.02 -8.19 3.61
N GLN A 290 -19.89 -7.29 4.06
CA GLN A 290 -21.29 -7.60 4.38
C GLN A 290 -22.15 -7.43 3.13
N ARG A 291 -22.97 -8.43 2.81
CA ARG A 291 -23.94 -8.37 1.71
C ARG A 291 -24.92 -7.22 1.93
N ILE A 292 -25.10 -6.38 0.91
CA ILE A 292 -26.08 -5.28 0.93
C ILE A 292 -27.14 -5.48 -0.16
N GLU A 293 -28.40 -5.25 0.22
CA GLU A 293 -29.54 -5.38 -0.70
C GLU A 293 -29.92 -4.03 -1.36
N ARG A 294 -29.36 -2.91 -0.86
CA ARG A 294 -29.65 -1.58 -1.38
C ARG A 294 -28.41 -0.70 -1.32
N THR A 295 -28.00 -0.16 -2.47
CA THR A 295 -26.90 0.80 -2.58
C THR A 295 -27.40 2.23 -2.44
N LEU A 296 -26.64 3.06 -1.69
CA LEU A 296 -26.88 4.50 -1.62
C LEU A 296 -26.12 5.19 -2.78
N PRO A 297 -26.58 6.36 -3.27
CA PRO A 297 -25.83 7.15 -4.23
C PRO A 297 -24.43 7.46 -3.70
N THR A 298 -23.42 7.35 -4.55
CA THR A 298 -22.01 7.62 -4.22
C THR A 298 -21.38 6.62 -3.24
N GLN A 299 -21.83 5.38 -3.17
CA GLN A 299 -21.26 4.35 -2.31
C GLN A 299 -20.32 3.42 -3.10
N VAL A 300 -19.10 3.19 -2.58
CA VAL A 300 -18.23 2.12 -3.09
C VAL A 300 -18.74 0.79 -2.57
N VAL A 301 -19.00 -0.15 -3.46
CA VAL A 301 -19.49 -1.49 -3.13
C VAL A 301 -18.66 -2.55 -3.85
N ILE A 302 -18.68 -3.77 -3.35
CA ILE A 302 -18.06 -4.94 -4.01
C ILE A 302 -19.15 -5.69 -4.77
N ARG A 303 -18.96 -5.86 -6.09
CA ARG A 303 -19.79 -6.72 -6.93
C ARG A 303 -18.91 -7.77 -7.59
N GLY A 304 -19.21 -9.04 -7.34
CA GLY A 304 -18.30 -10.12 -7.75
C GLY A 304 -16.94 -9.92 -7.07
N ASN A 305 -15.86 -9.94 -7.84
CA ASN A 305 -14.50 -9.66 -7.37
C ASN A 305 -14.08 -8.18 -7.55
N ALA A 306 -14.97 -7.30 -8.01
CA ALA A 306 -14.68 -5.89 -8.27
C ALA A 306 -15.30 -4.97 -7.23
N LYS A 307 -14.60 -3.89 -6.87
CA LYS A 307 -15.13 -2.78 -6.08
C LYS A 307 -15.69 -1.75 -7.06
N VAL A 308 -16.95 -1.42 -6.94
CA VAL A 308 -17.67 -0.54 -7.87
C VAL A 308 -18.19 0.68 -7.12
N MET A 309 -17.97 1.88 -7.68
CA MET A 309 -18.65 3.10 -7.22
C MET A 309 -20.01 3.19 -7.90
N VAL A 310 -21.08 3.22 -7.11
CA VAL A 310 -22.44 3.35 -7.64
C VAL A 310 -22.80 4.82 -7.74
N ASN A 311 -22.88 5.34 -8.98
CA ASN A 311 -23.47 6.63 -9.28
C ASN A 311 -24.91 6.39 -9.74
N GLN A 312 -25.89 6.97 -9.04
CA GLN A 312 -27.26 7.10 -9.53
C GLN A 312 -27.57 8.56 -9.80
#